data_4ce657c380c4d58af28bbf8489725e8f
#
_entry.id   4ce657c380c4d58af28bbf8489725e8f
#
_cell.length_a   1.000
_cell.length_b   1.000
_cell.length_c   1.000
_cell.angle_alpha   90.00
_cell.angle_beta   90.00
_cell.angle_gamma   90.00
#
_symmetry.space_group_name_H-M   'P 1'
#
loop_
_entity.id
_entity.type
_entity.pdbx_description
1 polymer ?
#
loop_
_entity_poly.entity_id
_entity_poly.type
_entity_poly.pdbx_seq_one_letter_code
_entity_poly.pdbx_strand_id
1 'polypeptide(L)'
;MRIAVLLTSNDRSDFARRFVDDGEKFAELLRPVRPDWDYVVYPVIDGEFPAGDANYDGYIITGSPASVHDRHIWVGQLMDFIRDVAGRRIPMIGVCFGHQAIALALGGIVADNPQGWVVGTAHTRFVPQTWMGEDPADLTLYAAHKEQVLRLPDGAHGIGTAPGCAQA
;
A
#
# COMPACT_ATOMS: atom_id res chain seq x y z
N MET A 1 4.45 10.63 16.63
CA MET A 1 4.98 9.46 15.87
C MET A 1 5.59 9.97 14.57
N ARG A 2 6.58 9.25 14.05
CA ARG A 2 7.24 9.58 12.78
C ARG A 2 6.96 8.48 11.76
N ILE A 3 6.32 8.83 10.65
CA ILE A 3 5.87 7.91 9.61
C ILE A 3 6.63 8.18 8.32
N ALA A 4 7.19 7.15 7.72
CA ALA A 4 7.75 7.23 6.38
C ALA A 4 6.70 6.82 5.35
N VAL A 5 6.51 7.64 4.32
CA VAL A 5 5.64 7.33 3.19
C VAL A 5 6.51 6.98 2.00
N LEU A 6 6.47 5.71 1.58
CA LEU A 6 7.22 5.20 0.45
C LEU A 6 6.41 5.46 -0.83
N LEU A 7 6.83 6.46 -1.59
CA LEU A 7 6.19 6.86 -2.84
C LEU A 7 6.60 5.90 -3.95
N THR A 8 5.66 5.10 -4.41
CA THR A 8 5.84 4.09 -5.47
C THR A 8 5.19 4.48 -6.79
N SER A 9 4.45 5.59 -6.84
CA SER A 9 3.86 6.06 -8.08
C SER A 9 4.94 6.55 -9.04
N ASN A 10 4.98 5.95 -10.23
CA ASN A 10 5.90 6.33 -11.31
C ASN A 10 5.20 7.12 -12.44
N ASP A 11 3.98 7.59 -12.22
CA ASP A 11 3.28 8.44 -13.17
C ASP A 11 3.90 9.85 -13.19
N ARG A 12 4.61 10.14 -14.27
CA ARG A 12 5.24 11.45 -14.52
C ARG A 12 4.55 12.22 -15.65
N SER A 13 3.29 11.87 -15.95
CA SER A 13 2.49 12.54 -16.97
C SER A 13 2.24 14.01 -16.62
N ASP A 14 1.92 14.82 -17.64
CA ASP A 14 1.56 16.22 -17.42
C ASP A 14 0.28 16.35 -16.59
N PHE A 15 -0.57 15.34 -16.60
CA PHE A 15 -1.75 15.28 -15.73
C PHE A 15 -1.32 15.09 -14.28
N ALA A 16 -0.49 14.10 -13.97
CA ALA A 16 -0.03 13.81 -12.60
C ALA A 16 0.70 15.01 -11.98
N ARG A 17 1.53 15.73 -12.77
CA ARG A 17 2.26 16.93 -12.32
C ARG A 17 1.39 18.11 -11.90
N ARG A 18 0.08 18.07 -12.18
CA ARG A 18 -0.87 19.13 -11.79
C ARG A 18 -1.38 18.99 -10.37
N PHE A 19 -1.06 17.88 -9.71
CA PHE A 19 -1.50 17.52 -8.37
C PHE A 19 -0.29 17.22 -7.48
N VAL A 20 -0.48 17.29 -6.18
CA VAL A 20 0.50 16.79 -5.22
C VAL A 20 0.69 15.28 -5.42
N ASP A 21 1.89 14.79 -5.16
CA ASP A 21 2.18 13.36 -5.31
C ASP A 21 1.41 12.49 -4.29
N ASP A 22 1.38 11.19 -4.53
CA ASP A 22 0.60 10.29 -3.70
C ASP A 22 1.15 10.19 -2.26
N GLY A 23 2.43 10.46 -2.06
CA GLY A 23 3.02 10.51 -0.72
C GLY A 23 2.47 11.68 0.10
N GLU A 24 2.43 12.89 -0.47
CA GLU A 24 1.84 14.05 0.18
C GLU A 24 0.32 13.90 0.36
N LYS A 25 -0.39 13.27 -0.59
CA LYS A 25 -1.83 12.97 -0.42
C LYS A 25 -2.10 12.14 0.83
N PHE A 26 -1.27 11.12 1.12
CA PHE A 26 -1.41 10.33 2.35
C PHE A 26 -1.13 11.17 3.60
N ALA A 27 -0.12 12.03 3.56
CA ALA A 27 0.17 12.94 4.66
C ALA A 27 -1.01 13.91 4.90
N GLU A 28 -1.56 14.49 3.83
CA GLU A 28 -2.73 15.40 3.91
C GLU A 28 -3.98 14.68 4.43
N LEU A 29 -4.21 13.42 4.04
CA LEU A 29 -5.32 12.60 4.52
C LEU A 29 -5.25 12.34 6.02
N LEU A 30 -4.06 12.16 6.55
CA LEU A 30 -3.86 11.77 7.95
C LEU A 30 -3.67 12.95 8.91
N ARG A 31 -3.17 14.09 8.46
CA ARG A 31 -2.96 15.29 9.31
C ARG A 31 -4.21 15.74 10.09
N PRO A 32 -5.43 15.73 9.54
CA PRO A 32 -6.63 16.12 10.31
C PRO A 32 -6.90 15.24 11.52
N VAL A 33 -6.54 13.96 11.46
CA VAL A 33 -6.77 12.99 12.54
C VAL A 33 -5.54 12.73 13.40
N ARG A 34 -4.35 13.07 12.88
CA ARG A 34 -3.05 12.91 13.55
C ARG A 34 -2.14 14.11 13.27
N PRO A 35 -2.50 15.31 13.77
CA PRO A 35 -1.73 16.52 13.52
C PRO A 35 -0.35 16.51 14.23
N ASP A 36 -0.20 15.64 15.23
CA ASP A 36 1.02 15.43 16.02
C ASP A 36 2.01 14.46 15.37
N TRP A 37 1.66 13.86 14.22
CA TRP A 37 2.56 12.95 13.52
C TRP A 37 3.40 13.69 12.48
N ASP A 38 4.66 13.27 12.36
CA ASP A 38 5.61 13.74 11.35
C ASP A 38 5.61 12.75 10.16
N TYR A 39 5.45 13.27 8.95
CA TYR A 39 5.40 12.47 7.73
C TYR A 39 6.58 12.84 6.83
N VAL A 40 7.36 11.84 6.44
CA VAL A 40 8.50 12.01 5.52
C VAL A 40 8.28 11.15 4.28
N VAL A 41 8.22 11.78 3.11
CA VAL A 41 8.03 11.07 1.83
C VAL A 41 9.37 10.67 1.24
N TYR A 42 9.46 9.43 0.77
CA TYR A 42 10.62 8.84 0.11
C TYR A 42 10.26 8.39 -1.29
N PRO A 43 10.79 8.98 -2.36
CA PRO A 43 10.57 8.54 -3.74
C PRO A 43 11.39 7.27 -4.03
N VAL A 44 10.89 6.13 -3.57
CA VAL A 44 11.60 4.84 -3.71
C VAL A 44 11.80 4.41 -5.17
N ILE A 45 10.99 4.95 -6.08
CA ILE A 45 11.17 4.75 -7.52
C ILE A 45 12.48 5.34 -8.04
N ASP A 46 13.03 6.34 -7.36
CA ASP A 46 14.31 6.97 -7.67
C ASP A 46 15.47 6.36 -6.83
N GLY A 47 15.19 5.29 -6.08
CA GLY A 47 16.16 4.59 -5.23
C GLY A 47 16.36 5.25 -3.85
N GLU A 48 15.53 6.21 -3.48
CA GLU A 48 15.60 6.88 -2.19
C GLU A 48 14.78 6.12 -1.15
N PHE A 49 15.45 5.44 -0.24
CA PHE A 49 14.85 4.71 0.88
C PHE A 49 15.26 5.32 2.22
N PRO A 50 14.43 5.16 3.28
CA PRO A 50 14.88 5.47 4.62
C PRO A 50 16.17 4.74 4.96
N ALA A 51 17.13 5.44 5.60
CA ALA A 51 18.36 4.81 6.06
C ALA A 51 18.06 3.69 7.06
N GLY A 52 18.87 2.62 7.07
CA GLY A 52 18.63 1.44 7.92
C GLY A 52 18.60 1.72 9.43
N ASP A 53 19.24 2.81 9.87
CA ASP A 53 19.26 3.31 11.25
C ASP A 53 18.18 4.38 11.52
N ALA A 54 17.39 4.78 10.50
CA ALA A 54 16.34 5.76 10.68
C ALA A 54 15.20 5.18 11.54
N ASN A 55 14.85 5.89 12.61
CA ASN A 55 13.77 5.49 13.51
C ASN A 55 12.44 6.03 12.98
N TYR A 56 11.63 5.14 12.41
CA TYR A 56 10.24 5.37 12.07
C TYR A 56 9.34 4.46 12.89
N ASP A 57 8.22 5.01 13.35
CA ASP A 57 7.20 4.27 14.11
C ASP A 57 6.29 3.43 13.18
N GLY A 58 6.29 3.74 11.88
CA GLY A 58 5.54 3.01 10.87
C GLY A 58 5.84 3.46 9.45
N TYR A 59 5.37 2.67 8.49
CA TYR A 59 5.55 2.90 7.06
C TYR A 59 4.23 2.85 6.32
N ILE A 60 4.08 3.70 5.31
CA ILE A 60 2.97 3.66 4.35
C ILE A 60 3.58 3.45 2.96
N ILE A 61 3.07 2.48 2.20
CA ILE A 61 3.49 2.20 0.82
C ILE A 61 2.32 2.58 -0.09
N THR A 62 2.56 3.51 -0.99
CA THR A 62 1.50 4.05 -1.85
C THR A 62 1.09 3.08 -2.96
N GLY A 63 0.09 3.46 -3.75
CA GLY A 63 -0.23 2.81 -5.02
C GLY A 63 0.78 3.14 -6.11
N SER A 64 0.77 2.36 -7.19
CA SER A 64 1.58 2.57 -8.38
C SER A 64 0.85 2.03 -9.61
N PRO A 65 1.03 2.62 -10.79
CA PRO A 65 0.66 2.00 -12.06
C PRO A 65 1.59 0.83 -12.47
N ALA A 66 2.74 0.66 -11.79
CA ALA A 66 3.66 -0.45 -12.01
C ALA A 66 3.11 -1.78 -11.46
N SER A 67 3.61 -2.90 -11.96
CA SER A 67 3.38 -4.23 -11.39
C SER A 67 4.44 -4.58 -10.35
N VAL A 68 4.04 -5.33 -9.32
CA VAL A 68 4.97 -5.92 -8.36
C VAL A 68 5.89 -6.98 -9.00
N HIS A 69 5.61 -7.40 -10.23
CA HIS A 69 6.41 -8.32 -11.04
C HIS A 69 7.32 -7.61 -12.04
N ASP A 70 7.27 -6.28 -12.11
CA ASP A 70 8.17 -5.52 -12.98
C ASP A 70 9.64 -5.67 -12.55
N ARG A 71 10.52 -5.72 -13.54
CA ARG A 71 11.98 -5.89 -13.32
C ARG A 71 12.68 -4.56 -13.03
N HIS A 72 11.98 -3.59 -12.45
CA HIS A 72 12.62 -2.37 -11.99
C HIS A 72 13.48 -2.64 -10.74
N ILE A 73 14.65 -2.03 -10.68
CA ILE A 73 15.57 -2.21 -9.55
C ILE A 73 14.89 -1.83 -8.22
N TRP A 74 14.15 -0.71 -8.21
CA TRP A 74 13.47 -0.24 -7.02
C TRP A 74 12.40 -1.21 -6.49
N VAL A 75 11.76 -2.01 -7.36
CA VAL A 75 10.79 -3.03 -6.93
C VAL A 75 11.48 -4.10 -6.10
N GLY A 76 12.64 -4.61 -6.56
CA GLY A 76 13.44 -5.56 -5.79
C GLY A 76 13.90 -4.98 -4.44
N GLN A 77 14.40 -3.75 -4.46
CA GLN A 77 14.82 -3.04 -3.24
C GLN A 77 13.65 -2.85 -2.26
N LEU A 78 12.45 -2.52 -2.76
CA LEU A 78 11.25 -2.40 -1.94
C LEU A 78 10.86 -3.74 -1.30
N MET A 79 10.95 -4.86 -2.03
CA MET A 79 10.67 -6.19 -1.48
C MET A 79 11.63 -6.54 -0.33
N ASP A 80 12.93 -6.23 -0.49
CA ASP A 80 13.92 -6.46 0.56
C ASP A 80 13.68 -5.55 1.77
N PHE A 81 13.34 -4.28 1.53
CA PHE A 81 12.98 -3.32 2.57
C PHE A 81 11.75 -3.79 3.38
N ILE A 82 10.69 -4.25 2.69
CA ILE A 82 9.49 -4.77 3.37
C ILE A 82 9.83 -5.95 4.27
N ARG A 83 10.69 -6.88 3.81
CA ARG A 83 11.10 -8.03 4.64
C ARG A 83 11.89 -7.61 5.87
N ASP A 84 12.80 -6.62 5.74
CA ASP A 84 13.55 -6.08 6.87
C ASP A 84 12.62 -5.44 7.90
N VAL A 85 11.74 -4.55 7.46
CA VAL A 85 10.77 -3.85 8.33
C VAL A 85 9.85 -4.85 9.04
N ALA A 86 9.35 -5.88 8.32
CA ALA A 86 8.53 -6.93 8.90
C ALA A 86 9.30 -7.75 9.94
N GLY A 87 10.58 -8.09 9.65
CA GLY A 87 11.47 -8.78 10.59
C GLY A 87 11.70 -7.98 11.88
N ARG A 88 11.73 -6.67 11.78
CA ARG A 88 11.82 -5.72 12.91
C ARG A 88 10.47 -5.47 13.60
N ARG A 89 9.38 -6.02 13.08
CA ARG A 89 8.01 -5.85 13.59
C ARG A 89 7.54 -4.40 13.64
N ILE A 90 7.98 -3.57 12.70
CA ILE A 90 7.51 -2.20 12.57
C ILE A 90 6.21 -2.22 11.73
N PRO A 91 5.15 -1.51 12.15
CA PRO A 91 3.88 -1.46 11.42
C PRO A 91 4.05 -0.94 9.98
N MET A 92 3.35 -1.59 9.05
CA MET A 92 3.28 -1.15 7.65
C MET A 92 1.84 -1.15 7.16
N ILE A 93 1.51 -0.16 6.33
CA ILE A 93 0.26 -0.09 5.58
C ILE A 93 0.62 -0.03 4.10
N GLY A 94 -0.01 -0.87 3.29
CA GLY A 94 0.12 -0.83 1.83
C GLY A 94 -1.23 -0.58 1.17
N VAL A 95 -1.25 0.28 0.15
CA VAL A 95 -2.46 0.58 -0.62
C VAL A 95 -2.24 0.21 -2.07
N CYS A 96 -3.17 -0.53 -2.67
CA CYS A 96 -3.13 -1.02 -4.06
C CYS A 96 -1.81 -1.78 -4.34
N PHE A 97 -0.88 -1.19 -5.13
CA PHE A 97 0.46 -1.75 -5.34
C PHE A 97 1.17 -2.05 -4.01
N GLY A 98 1.10 -1.15 -3.02
CA GLY A 98 1.73 -1.36 -1.72
C GLY A 98 1.15 -2.57 -0.97
N HIS A 99 -0.16 -2.82 -1.04
CA HIS A 99 -0.80 -4.03 -0.51
C HIS A 99 -0.25 -5.29 -1.20
N GLN A 100 -0.18 -5.26 -2.53
CA GLN A 100 0.36 -6.37 -3.31
C GLN A 100 1.85 -6.61 -3.00
N ALA A 101 2.64 -5.53 -2.87
CA ALA A 101 4.06 -5.62 -2.54
C ALA A 101 4.29 -6.26 -1.17
N ILE A 102 3.54 -5.86 -0.15
CA ILE A 102 3.62 -6.48 1.19
C ILE A 102 3.25 -7.97 1.10
N ALA A 103 2.13 -8.30 0.45
CA ALA A 103 1.70 -9.68 0.31
C ALA A 103 2.76 -10.55 -0.38
N LEU A 104 3.31 -10.09 -1.53
CA LEU A 104 4.33 -10.81 -2.29
C LEU A 104 5.63 -10.95 -1.50
N ALA A 105 6.13 -9.86 -0.89
CA ALA A 105 7.38 -9.86 -0.14
C ALA A 105 7.35 -10.82 1.05
N LEU A 106 6.19 -11.03 1.66
CA LEU A 106 6.00 -11.91 2.82
C LEU A 106 5.55 -13.34 2.47
N GLY A 107 5.57 -13.72 1.18
CA GLY A 107 5.34 -15.09 0.73
C GLY A 107 3.91 -15.39 0.28
N GLY A 108 3.07 -14.37 0.11
CA GLY A 108 1.79 -14.47 -0.56
C GLY A 108 1.93 -14.66 -2.07
N ILE A 109 0.80 -14.73 -2.77
CA ILE A 109 0.74 -14.82 -4.24
C ILE A 109 -0.03 -13.63 -4.77
N VAL A 110 0.58 -12.89 -5.66
CA VAL A 110 -0.04 -11.81 -6.45
C VAL A 110 -0.01 -12.23 -7.91
N ALA A 111 -1.12 -12.10 -8.60
CA ALA A 111 -1.21 -12.40 -10.03
C ALA A 111 -2.40 -11.68 -10.66
N ASP A 112 -2.53 -11.79 -11.98
CA ASP A 112 -3.66 -11.28 -12.74
C ASP A 112 -4.98 -11.79 -12.15
N ASN A 113 -5.95 -10.88 -12.02
CA ASN A 113 -7.30 -11.23 -11.64
C ASN A 113 -7.91 -12.12 -12.75
N PRO A 114 -8.40 -13.34 -12.42
CA PRO A 114 -9.03 -14.23 -13.40
C PRO A 114 -10.23 -13.59 -14.11
N GLN A 115 -10.85 -12.58 -13.51
CA GLN A 115 -11.97 -11.84 -14.09
C GLN A 115 -11.53 -10.60 -14.88
N GLY A 116 -10.23 -10.35 -15.00
CA GLY A 116 -9.66 -9.21 -15.71
C GLY A 116 -9.60 -7.95 -14.88
N TRP A 117 -9.72 -6.79 -15.54
CA TRP A 117 -9.64 -5.48 -14.91
C TRP A 117 -10.82 -5.21 -13.97
N VAL A 118 -10.53 -4.70 -12.77
CA VAL A 118 -11.49 -4.05 -11.89
C VAL A 118 -11.32 -2.54 -12.07
N VAL A 119 -12.32 -1.87 -12.65
CA VAL A 119 -12.29 -0.42 -12.90
C VAL A 119 -13.62 0.19 -12.48
N GLY A 120 -13.57 1.25 -11.72
CA GLY A 120 -14.76 1.97 -11.25
C GLY A 120 -14.88 1.98 -9.74
N THR A 121 -16.08 1.92 -9.22
CA THR A 121 -16.34 1.87 -7.77
C THR A 121 -16.35 0.44 -7.26
N ALA A 122 -15.55 0.17 -6.24
CA ALA A 122 -15.53 -1.08 -5.49
C ALA A 122 -16.17 -0.88 -4.11
N HIS A 123 -17.12 -1.74 -3.76
CA HIS A 123 -17.72 -1.79 -2.44
C HIS A 123 -16.99 -2.85 -1.62
N THR A 124 -16.18 -2.40 -0.67
CA THR A 124 -15.45 -3.31 0.22
C THR A 124 -16.23 -3.51 1.50
N ARG A 125 -16.52 -4.78 1.82
CA ARG A 125 -17.11 -5.21 3.09
C ARG A 125 -16.03 -5.68 4.02
N PHE A 126 -16.11 -5.25 5.28
CA PHE A 126 -15.14 -5.61 6.29
C PHE A 126 -15.69 -6.62 7.29
N VAL A 127 -14.82 -7.54 7.72
CA VAL A 127 -15.02 -8.30 8.94
C VAL A 127 -14.58 -7.41 10.11
N PRO A 128 -15.50 -7.03 11.02
CA PRO A 128 -15.19 -6.12 12.11
C PRO A 128 -13.98 -6.58 12.93
N GLN A 129 -13.09 -5.65 13.22
CA GLN A 129 -11.91 -5.87 14.06
C GLN A 129 -11.96 -4.90 15.25
N THR A 130 -11.42 -5.27 16.39
CA THR A 130 -11.47 -4.48 17.62
C THR A 130 -10.86 -3.07 17.49
N TRP A 131 -9.92 -2.90 16.55
CA TRP A 131 -9.25 -1.62 16.29
C TRP A 131 -10.00 -0.73 15.27
N MET A 132 -11.04 -1.24 14.61
CA MET A 132 -11.83 -0.47 13.62
C MET A 132 -12.91 0.43 14.24
N GLY A 133 -13.09 0.41 15.56
CA GLY A 133 -14.16 1.10 16.23
C GLY A 133 -15.46 0.28 16.30
N GLU A 134 -16.55 0.92 16.77
CA GLU A 134 -17.80 0.21 17.09
C GLU A 134 -18.62 -0.15 15.85
N ASP A 135 -18.48 0.59 14.76
CA ASP A 135 -19.25 0.36 13.53
C ASP A 135 -18.34 0.60 12.29
N PRO A 136 -17.54 -0.38 11.91
CA PRO A 136 -16.74 -0.27 10.70
C PRO A 136 -17.67 -0.25 9.48
N ALA A 137 -17.86 0.93 8.91
CA ALA A 137 -18.67 1.08 7.72
C ALA A 137 -18.02 0.38 6.53
N ASP A 138 -18.84 -0.28 5.70
CA ASP A 138 -18.40 -0.69 4.37
C ASP A 138 -17.92 0.53 3.59
N LEU A 139 -16.81 0.38 2.86
CA LEU A 139 -16.23 1.46 2.08
C LEU A 139 -16.56 1.32 0.61
N THR A 140 -16.87 2.44 -0.02
CA THR A 140 -16.94 2.54 -1.47
C THR A 140 -15.81 3.41 -1.96
N LEU A 141 -14.86 2.82 -2.66
CA LEU A 141 -13.68 3.49 -3.18
C LEU A 141 -13.55 3.28 -4.69
N TYR A 142 -12.83 4.17 -5.36
CA TYR A 142 -12.43 3.94 -6.73
C TYR A 142 -11.34 2.88 -6.78
N ALA A 143 -11.48 1.94 -7.71
CA ALA A 143 -10.51 0.90 -7.99
C ALA A 143 -10.11 0.93 -9.46
N ALA A 144 -8.83 0.68 -9.73
CA ALA A 144 -8.29 0.47 -11.06
C ALA A 144 -7.10 -0.49 -10.95
N HIS A 145 -7.38 -1.80 -10.98
CA HIS A 145 -6.31 -2.80 -10.91
C HIS A 145 -6.64 -4.02 -11.76
N LYS A 146 -5.61 -4.68 -12.24
CA LYS A 146 -5.69 -5.96 -12.94
C LYS A 146 -5.13 -7.09 -12.08
N GLU A 147 -4.07 -6.82 -11.34
CA GLU A 147 -3.48 -7.76 -10.41
C GLU A 147 -4.13 -7.67 -9.03
N GLN A 148 -4.11 -8.78 -8.31
CA GLN A 148 -4.63 -8.85 -6.95
C GLN A 148 -3.91 -9.93 -6.13
N VAL A 149 -4.05 -9.86 -4.81
CA VAL A 149 -3.57 -10.91 -3.90
C VAL A 149 -4.50 -12.12 -4.03
N LEU A 150 -3.96 -13.22 -4.56
CA LEU A 150 -4.70 -14.48 -4.71
C LEU A 150 -4.53 -15.40 -3.49
N ARG A 151 -3.39 -15.28 -2.80
CA ARG A 151 -3.12 -16.01 -1.55
C ARG A 151 -2.40 -15.09 -0.57
N LEU A 152 -2.93 -15.01 0.62
CA LEU A 152 -2.30 -14.26 1.70
C LEU A 152 -0.99 -14.93 2.15
N PRO A 153 -0.05 -14.17 2.72
CA PRO A 153 1.09 -14.71 3.46
C PRO A 153 0.64 -15.61 4.62
N ASP A 154 1.51 -16.53 5.04
CA ASP A 154 1.23 -17.37 6.21
C ASP A 154 1.01 -16.51 7.47
N GLY A 155 -0.06 -16.81 8.20
CA GLY A 155 -0.46 -16.06 9.38
C GLY A 155 -1.22 -14.75 9.12
N ALA A 156 -1.39 -14.33 7.85
CA ALA A 156 -2.23 -13.19 7.52
C ALA A 156 -3.72 -13.57 7.45
N HIS A 157 -4.58 -12.63 7.75
CA HIS A 157 -6.03 -12.81 7.75
C HIS A 157 -6.70 -11.79 6.82
N GLY A 158 -7.62 -12.27 5.96
CA GLY A 158 -8.45 -11.40 5.14
C GLY A 158 -9.53 -10.76 6.00
N ILE A 159 -9.59 -9.44 5.97
CA ILE A 159 -10.59 -8.66 6.72
C ILE A 159 -11.47 -7.81 5.81
N GLY A 160 -11.14 -7.70 4.54
CA GLY A 160 -11.91 -6.97 3.54
C GLY A 160 -12.15 -7.81 2.28
N THR A 161 -13.34 -7.72 1.71
CA THR A 161 -13.70 -8.37 0.45
C THR A 161 -14.48 -7.40 -0.43
N ALA A 162 -14.24 -7.46 -1.75
CA ALA A 162 -15.03 -6.73 -2.75
C ALA A 162 -15.44 -7.66 -3.89
N PRO A 163 -16.46 -7.33 -4.68
CA PRO A 163 -16.81 -8.09 -5.88
C PRO A 163 -15.60 -8.25 -6.81
N GLY A 164 -15.25 -9.48 -7.14
CA GLY A 164 -14.08 -9.80 -7.96
C GLY A 164 -12.72 -9.69 -7.25
N CYS A 165 -12.70 -9.37 -5.96
CA CYS A 165 -11.47 -9.27 -5.16
C CYS A 165 -11.70 -9.88 -3.78
N ALA A 166 -11.17 -11.07 -3.55
CA ALA A 166 -11.35 -11.80 -2.29
C ALA A 166 -10.48 -11.23 -1.14
N GLN A 167 -9.45 -10.48 -1.47
CA GLN A 167 -8.53 -9.82 -0.54
C GLN A 167 -8.46 -8.33 -0.91
N ALA A 168 -9.48 -7.55 -0.50
CA ALA A 168 -9.62 -6.13 -0.83
C ALA A 168 -8.98 -5.22 0.22
#